data_b35fecbfb8a7e8faa72291cacb6919ce
#
_entry.id   b35fecbfb8a7e8faa72291cacb6919ce
#
_cell.length_a   1.000
_cell.length_b   1.000
_cell.length_c   1.000
_cell.angle_alpha   90.00
_cell.angle_beta   90.00
_cell.angle_gamma   90.00
#
_symmetry.space_group_name_H-M   'P 1'
#
loop_
_entity.id
_entity.type
_entity.pdbx_description
1 polymer ?
#
loop_
_entity_poly.entity_id
_entity_poly.type
_entity_poly.pdbx_seq_one_letter_code
_entity_poly.pdbx_strand_id
1 'polypeptide(L)'
;MKYRYIITLGFASLLTLGSCGEDFLYKSPQGSIDEAQLTTPDGVELLVINAYANLTENDWGASPFNWAMGGMYGGDANKGSDPGDQSVLNEMELYNTVSTNSYLNEKWKWTYKGVKRVNKALNVMDNVEALSPERKSLRTAELMFLRAMFYFESIKVFGPFIPYYDETATDNNPMIHNDKDIYENVLADVDKAIAGLPDTQEEVGRINVWAAKGLKAKMLMQKGDMAAAKPILKDLLDNGKTNAGIRFGLQDNMSTNWDTNFDNKSAESIFELQFSVDANDNGNSGMSLCYPHNSGPGGCCGFYQPSYELVNSYQVDANGLPYLNGEYRAKPSVTNKDEDKVSVNDNSIAVDPRLDFAVGRLGIPYKDWGLPATDWVRNPVNGGVFMPKKHVYSKAESDAGLGGKSFSGGWAPGSAMNIQYLSVRDAMLL
;
A
#
# COMPACT_ATOMS: atom_id res chain seq x y z
N MET A 1 -18.98 2.50 -79.19
CA MET A 1 -17.88 2.21 -78.19
C MET A 1 -17.94 3.02 -76.87
N LYS A 2 -18.42 4.23 -76.85
CA LYS A 2 -18.45 5.10 -75.64
C LYS A 2 -19.33 4.58 -74.46
N TYR A 3 -20.42 3.91 -74.75
CA TYR A 3 -21.33 3.39 -73.70
C TYR A 3 -20.84 2.14 -72.96
N ARG A 4 -19.94 1.34 -73.57
CA ARG A 4 -19.39 0.13 -72.94
C ARG A 4 -18.42 0.46 -71.80
N TYR A 5 -17.69 1.57 -71.89
CA TYR A 5 -16.74 2.01 -70.89
C TYR A 5 -17.46 2.64 -69.66
N ILE A 6 -18.63 3.28 -69.88
CA ILE A 6 -19.41 3.90 -68.81
C ILE A 6 -20.04 2.82 -67.92
N ILE A 7 -20.54 1.72 -68.52
CA ILE A 7 -21.11 0.59 -67.78
C ILE A 7 -20.03 -0.16 -67.01
N THR A 8 -18.83 -0.32 -67.55
CA THR A 8 -17.70 -0.98 -66.85
C THR A 8 -17.15 -0.14 -65.71
N LEU A 9 -17.10 1.19 -65.81
CA LEU A 9 -16.73 2.08 -64.72
C LEU A 9 -17.79 2.11 -63.60
N GLY A 10 -19.08 2.07 -63.96
CA GLY A 10 -20.16 2.04 -62.99
C GLY A 10 -20.20 0.74 -62.17
N PHE A 11 -19.85 -0.40 -62.78
CA PHE A 11 -19.76 -1.69 -62.07
C PHE A 11 -18.51 -1.79 -61.17
N ALA A 12 -17.41 -1.19 -61.57
CA ALA A 12 -16.17 -1.14 -60.77
C ALA A 12 -16.33 -0.23 -59.53
N SER A 13 -17.08 0.89 -59.63
CA SER A 13 -17.34 1.77 -58.49
C SER A 13 -18.36 1.21 -57.50
N LEU A 14 -19.26 0.30 -57.91
CA LEU A 14 -20.18 -0.38 -56.98
C LEU A 14 -19.50 -1.48 -56.15
N LEU A 15 -18.40 -2.06 -56.65
CA LEU A 15 -17.64 -3.09 -55.89
C LEU A 15 -16.71 -2.49 -54.81
N THR A 16 -16.40 -1.20 -54.89
CA THR A 16 -15.58 -0.53 -53.87
C THR A 16 -16.38 0.02 -52.69
N LEU A 17 -17.71 0.09 -52.77
CA LEU A 17 -18.57 0.61 -51.68
C LEU A 17 -19.01 -0.48 -50.68
N GLY A 18 -18.73 -1.76 -50.92
CA GLY A 18 -19.05 -2.87 -50.03
C GLY A 18 -17.91 -3.33 -49.13
N SER A 19 -16.77 -2.64 -49.13
CA SER A 19 -15.53 -3.11 -48.48
C SER A 19 -15.28 -2.58 -47.08
N CYS A 20 -16.19 -1.82 -46.50
CA CYS A 20 -16.07 -1.34 -45.13
C CYS A 20 -17.15 -1.93 -44.25
N GLY A 21 -17.15 -3.24 -44.04
CA GLY A 21 -17.86 -3.82 -42.92
C GLY A 21 -17.09 -3.48 -41.64
N GLU A 22 -17.81 -3.17 -40.53
CA GLU A 22 -17.18 -2.90 -39.22
C GLU A 22 -16.26 -4.05 -38.80
N ASP A 23 -16.57 -5.29 -39.15
CA ASP A 23 -15.74 -6.49 -38.89
C ASP A 23 -14.36 -6.47 -39.57
N PHE A 24 -14.21 -5.75 -40.70
CA PHE A 24 -12.92 -5.64 -41.37
C PHE A 24 -11.97 -4.67 -40.65
N LEU A 25 -12.52 -3.68 -39.94
CA LEU A 25 -11.75 -2.69 -39.17
C LEU A 25 -11.47 -3.16 -37.75
N TYR A 26 -12.23 -4.15 -37.28
CA TYR A 26 -12.04 -4.73 -35.95
C TYR A 26 -10.98 -5.83 -36.01
N LYS A 27 -9.74 -5.49 -35.74
CA LYS A 27 -8.70 -6.47 -35.40
C LYS A 27 -8.58 -6.55 -33.91
N SER A 28 -8.86 -7.73 -33.33
CA SER A 28 -8.49 -7.99 -31.93
C SER A 28 -7.02 -7.65 -31.72
N PRO A 29 -6.68 -6.87 -30.68
CA PRO A 29 -5.30 -6.50 -30.41
C PRO A 29 -4.43 -7.75 -30.28
N GLN A 30 -3.40 -7.89 -31.08
CA GLN A 30 -2.47 -9.02 -30.97
C GLN A 30 -1.65 -8.86 -29.69
N GLY A 31 -1.70 -9.86 -28.79
CA GLY A 31 -0.99 -9.85 -27.52
C GLY A 31 -1.75 -9.25 -26.34
N SER A 32 -3.04 -8.89 -26.50
CA SER A 32 -3.95 -8.59 -25.40
C SER A 32 -5.03 -9.67 -25.26
N ILE A 33 -5.48 -9.91 -24.05
CA ILE A 33 -6.61 -10.79 -23.76
C ILE A 33 -7.87 -10.08 -24.27
N ASP A 34 -8.65 -10.73 -25.15
CA ASP A 34 -9.90 -10.17 -25.65
C ASP A 34 -11.05 -10.32 -24.65
N GLU A 35 -12.15 -9.61 -24.88
CA GLU A 35 -13.30 -9.62 -23.97
C GLU A 35 -13.97 -10.99 -23.87
N ALA A 36 -13.95 -11.79 -24.93
CA ALA A 36 -14.52 -13.14 -24.93
C ALA A 36 -13.71 -14.09 -24.02
N GLN A 37 -12.40 -13.94 -23.97
CA GLN A 37 -11.53 -14.70 -23.06
C GLN A 37 -11.74 -14.29 -21.59
N LEU A 38 -12.09 -13.04 -21.33
CA LEU A 38 -12.38 -12.55 -19.98
C LEU A 38 -13.77 -12.95 -19.50
N THR A 39 -14.74 -13.17 -20.41
CA THR A 39 -16.12 -13.56 -20.07
C THR A 39 -16.22 -15.07 -19.84
N THR A 40 -15.36 -15.59 -18.98
CA THR A 40 -15.28 -16.98 -18.54
C THR A 40 -15.00 -17.03 -17.03
N PRO A 41 -15.27 -18.15 -16.32
CA PRO A 41 -14.90 -18.27 -14.91
C PRO A 41 -13.41 -17.98 -14.62
N ASP A 42 -12.51 -18.48 -15.47
CA ASP A 42 -11.06 -18.22 -15.34
C ASP A 42 -10.72 -16.75 -15.63
N GLY A 43 -11.40 -16.15 -16.61
CA GLY A 43 -11.24 -14.72 -16.91
C GLY A 43 -11.68 -13.82 -15.76
N VAL A 44 -12.75 -14.18 -15.06
CA VAL A 44 -13.17 -13.49 -13.82
C VAL A 44 -12.09 -13.59 -12.75
N GLU A 45 -11.51 -14.78 -12.54
CA GLU A 45 -10.41 -14.94 -11.56
C GLU A 45 -9.21 -14.06 -11.90
N LEU A 46 -8.81 -14.00 -13.17
CA LEU A 46 -7.74 -13.11 -13.64
C LEU A 46 -8.06 -11.63 -13.37
N LEU A 47 -9.31 -11.20 -13.56
CA LEU A 47 -9.73 -9.83 -13.28
C LEU A 47 -9.72 -9.53 -11.77
N VAL A 48 -10.15 -10.48 -10.94
CA VAL A 48 -10.07 -10.35 -9.47
C VAL A 48 -8.60 -10.24 -9.03
N ILE A 49 -7.71 -11.13 -9.52
CA ILE A 49 -6.27 -11.07 -9.25
C ILE A 49 -5.68 -9.72 -9.70
N ASN A 50 -6.09 -9.23 -10.87
CA ASN A 50 -5.65 -7.92 -11.36
C ASN A 50 -6.09 -6.76 -10.45
N ALA A 51 -7.26 -6.86 -9.79
CA ALA A 51 -7.68 -5.88 -8.79
C ALA A 51 -6.82 -5.95 -7.52
N TYR A 52 -6.49 -7.16 -7.04
CA TYR A 52 -5.54 -7.34 -5.94
C TYR A 52 -4.14 -6.82 -6.27
N ALA A 53 -3.65 -7.05 -7.49
CA ALA A 53 -2.33 -6.60 -7.93
C ALA A 53 -2.14 -5.08 -7.79
N ASN A 54 -3.23 -4.29 -7.86
CA ASN A 54 -3.15 -2.86 -7.63
C ASN A 54 -2.69 -2.48 -6.21
N LEU A 55 -2.85 -3.36 -5.23
CA LEU A 55 -2.41 -3.12 -3.86
C LEU A 55 -0.89 -2.96 -3.75
N THR A 56 -0.16 -3.69 -4.57
CA THR A 56 1.30 -3.74 -4.58
C THR A 56 1.93 -3.06 -5.78
N GLU A 57 1.12 -2.53 -6.71
CA GLU A 57 1.66 -1.73 -7.81
C GLU A 57 2.36 -0.50 -7.30
N ASN A 58 3.58 -0.38 -7.73
CA ASN A 58 4.51 0.59 -7.25
C ASN A 58 4.74 1.70 -8.27
N ASP A 59 4.16 2.82 -7.97
CA ASP A 59 4.79 4.09 -8.26
C ASP A 59 5.18 4.71 -6.92
N TRP A 60 6.41 4.91 -6.65
CA TRP A 60 7.13 5.33 -5.44
C TRP A 60 6.36 6.13 -4.37
N GLY A 61 5.19 6.58 -4.65
CA GLY A 61 4.36 7.35 -3.75
C GLY A 61 2.89 6.92 -3.73
N ALA A 62 2.47 5.95 -4.56
CA ALA A 62 1.06 5.70 -4.84
C ALA A 62 0.43 4.59 -3.98
N SER A 63 1.21 3.57 -3.58
CA SER A 63 0.68 2.41 -2.85
C SER A 63 -0.03 2.82 -1.55
N PRO A 64 -0.89 1.97 -0.97
CA PRO A 64 -1.49 2.24 0.32
C PRO A 64 -0.44 2.38 1.42
N PHE A 65 0.74 1.83 1.19
CA PHE A 65 1.90 1.91 2.07
C PHE A 65 2.84 3.05 1.66
N ASN A 66 2.30 4.24 1.53
CA ASN A 66 3.07 5.40 1.15
C ASN A 66 3.65 6.10 2.36
N TRP A 67 4.95 5.92 2.57
CA TRP A 67 5.69 6.56 3.66
C TRP A 67 5.62 8.10 3.61
N ALA A 68 5.57 8.69 2.43
CA ALA A 68 5.51 10.15 2.28
C ALA A 68 4.18 10.72 2.80
N MET A 69 3.05 10.06 2.48
CA MET A 69 1.71 10.51 2.90
C MET A 69 1.30 10.01 4.29
N GLY A 70 2.04 9.05 4.84
CA GLY A 70 1.86 8.56 6.20
C GLY A 70 2.83 9.20 7.17
N GLY A 71 3.96 8.53 7.45
CA GLY A 71 4.89 8.94 8.50
C GLY A 71 5.56 10.30 8.28
N MET A 72 5.84 10.69 7.02
CA MET A 72 6.44 12.00 6.76
C MET A 72 5.43 13.14 7.01
N TYR A 73 4.24 13.08 6.46
CA TYR A 73 3.18 14.06 6.76
C TYR A 73 2.73 14.03 8.23
N GLY A 74 2.79 12.84 8.86
CA GLY A 74 2.46 12.66 10.26
C GLY A 74 3.51 13.20 11.23
N GLY A 75 4.71 13.54 10.73
CA GLY A 75 5.81 14.03 11.54
C GLY A 75 6.66 12.93 12.20
N ASP A 76 6.36 11.65 11.94
CA ASP A 76 7.14 10.52 12.47
C ASP A 76 8.50 10.38 11.78
N ALA A 77 8.62 10.88 10.56
CA ALA A 77 9.83 10.82 9.77
C ALA A 77 10.06 12.09 8.95
N ASN A 78 11.32 12.39 8.69
CA ASN A 78 11.75 13.36 7.72
C ASN A 78 11.84 12.71 6.33
N LYS A 79 11.83 13.53 5.28
CA LYS A 79 12.11 13.06 3.93
C LYS A 79 13.45 12.30 3.88
N GLY A 80 14.47 12.85 4.51
CA GLY A 80 15.81 12.28 4.49
C GLY A 80 16.53 12.54 3.17
N SER A 81 17.54 11.71 2.88
CA SER A 81 18.41 11.84 1.70
C SER A 81 19.05 13.24 1.58
N ASP A 82 19.28 13.75 0.37
CA ASP A 82 19.74 15.11 0.13
C ASP A 82 18.59 16.06 -0.21
N PRO A 83 18.71 17.38 0.05
CA PRO A 83 17.64 18.35 -0.26
C PRO A 83 17.19 18.35 -1.71
N GLY A 84 18.07 18.10 -2.67
CA GLY A 84 17.76 18.06 -4.10
C GLY A 84 17.17 16.75 -4.58
N ASP A 85 17.29 15.66 -3.79
CA ASP A 85 16.79 14.36 -4.17
C ASP A 85 15.30 14.27 -3.86
N GLN A 86 14.46 13.91 -4.85
CA GLN A 86 13.00 13.93 -4.74
C GLN A 86 12.49 15.25 -4.14
N SER A 87 12.93 16.37 -4.70
CA SER A 87 12.69 17.73 -4.12
C SER A 87 11.22 18.06 -3.92
N VAL A 88 10.31 17.46 -4.69
CA VAL A 88 8.84 17.62 -4.52
C VAL A 88 8.33 17.12 -3.17
N LEU A 89 9.08 16.23 -2.49
CA LEU A 89 8.75 15.78 -1.14
C LEU A 89 9.05 16.85 -0.08
N ASN A 90 9.95 17.81 -0.34
CA ASN A 90 10.18 18.91 0.58
C ASN A 90 8.92 19.79 0.75
N GLU A 91 8.13 19.94 -0.32
CA GLU A 91 6.84 20.66 -0.25
C GLU A 91 5.88 19.96 0.73
N MET A 92 5.87 18.63 0.70
CA MET A 92 5.02 17.82 1.58
C MET A 92 5.51 17.88 3.03
N GLU A 93 6.81 17.69 3.26
CA GLU A 93 7.41 17.73 4.59
C GLU A 93 7.21 19.08 5.27
N LEU A 94 7.29 20.17 4.50
CA LEU A 94 7.11 21.54 4.98
C LEU A 94 5.64 22.03 4.98
N TYR A 95 4.69 21.16 4.67
CA TYR A 95 3.25 21.48 4.56
C TYR A 95 2.93 22.60 3.55
N ASN A 96 3.75 22.73 2.50
CA ASN A 96 3.60 23.69 1.40
C ASN A 96 3.18 23.02 0.09
N THR A 97 2.51 21.88 0.18
CA THR A 97 2.13 21.07 -0.98
C THR A 97 1.20 21.82 -1.91
N VAL A 98 1.53 21.82 -3.19
CA VAL A 98 0.70 22.40 -4.26
C VAL A 98 -0.02 21.32 -5.05
N SER A 99 -1.11 21.69 -5.72
CA SER A 99 -1.96 20.75 -6.49
C SER A 99 -1.24 20.07 -7.67
N THR A 100 -0.10 20.59 -8.10
CA THR A 100 0.74 20.01 -9.17
C THR A 100 1.79 19.03 -8.65
N ASN A 101 1.80 18.75 -7.34
CA ASN A 101 2.74 17.80 -6.75
C ASN A 101 2.56 16.40 -7.35
N SER A 102 3.63 15.82 -7.87
CA SER A 102 3.58 14.54 -8.59
C SER A 102 3.16 13.36 -7.71
N TYR A 103 3.52 13.35 -6.43
CA TYR A 103 3.10 12.28 -5.50
C TYR A 103 1.58 12.28 -5.27
N LEU A 104 0.94 13.45 -5.20
CA LEU A 104 -0.52 13.53 -5.13
C LEU A 104 -1.17 13.00 -6.41
N ASN A 105 -0.62 13.36 -7.57
CA ASN A 105 -1.13 12.88 -8.86
C ASN A 105 -1.01 11.35 -8.99
N GLU A 106 0.10 10.76 -8.59
CA GLU A 106 0.27 9.30 -8.61
C GLU A 106 -0.67 8.60 -7.63
N LYS A 107 -0.89 9.16 -6.43
CA LYS A 107 -1.89 8.63 -5.49
C LYS A 107 -3.30 8.64 -6.07
N TRP A 108 -3.67 9.71 -6.75
CA TRP A 108 -4.95 9.83 -7.45
C TRP A 108 -5.10 8.77 -8.54
N LYS A 109 -4.11 8.65 -9.43
CA LYS A 109 -4.08 7.64 -10.50
C LYS A 109 -4.17 6.22 -9.95
N TRP A 110 -3.40 5.91 -8.92
CA TRP A 110 -3.42 4.60 -8.27
C TRP A 110 -4.82 4.26 -7.74
N THR A 111 -5.48 5.20 -7.08
CA THR A 111 -6.84 5.00 -6.55
C THR A 111 -7.80 4.63 -7.67
N TYR A 112 -7.90 5.47 -8.70
CA TYR A 112 -8.88 5.26 -9.77
C TYR A 112 -8.53 4.11 -10.72
N LYS A 113 -7.26 3.74 -10.83
CA LYS A 113 -6.84 2.51 -11.49
C LYS A 113 -7.37 1.27 -10.76
N GLY A 114 -7.24 1.24 -9.44
CA GLY A 114 -7.78 0.16 -8.61
C GLY A 114 -9.30 0.08 -8.70
N VAL A 115 -10.00 1.19 -8.56
CA VAL A 115 -11.46 1.28 -8.71
C VAL A 115 -11.92 0.79 -10.09
N LYS A 116 -11.25 1.22 -11.17
CA LYS A 116 -11.55 0.77 -12.54
C LYS A 116 -11.39 -0.73 -12.70
N ARG A 117 -10.33 -1.34 -12.12
CA ARG A 117 -10.12 -2.79 -12.14
C ARG A 117 -11.23 -3.54 -11.42
N VAL A 118 -11.63 -3.06 -10.24
CA VAL A 118 -12.75 -3.62 -9.47
C VAL A 118 -14.04 -3.56 -10.28
N ASN A 119 -14.41 -2.39 -10.80
CA ASN A 119 -15.65 -2.20 -11.55
C ASN A 119 -15.67 -3.05 -12.84
N LYS A 120 -14.53 -3.18 -13.55
CA LYS A 120 -14.43 -4.07 -14.73
C LYS A 120 -14.65 -5.53 -14.34
N ALA A 121 -14.08 -5.99 -13.21
CA ALA A 121 -14.27 -7.36 -12.74
C ALA A 121 -15.74 -7.64 -12.40
N LEU A 122 -16.41 -6.71 -11.69
CA LEU A 122 -17.84 -6.83 -11.37
C LEU A 122 -18.69 -6.89 -12.63
N ASN A 123 -18.48 -5.98 -13.59
CA ASN A 123 -19.26 -5.92 -14.83
C ASN A 123 -19.08 -7.18 -15.70
N VAL A 124 -17.86 -7.72 -15.82
CA VAL A 124 -17.62 -8.95 -16.58
C VAL A 124 -18.28 -10.13 -15.87
N MET A 125 -18.14 -10.21 -14.55
CA MET A 125 -18.68 -11.31 -13.74
C MET A 125 -20.20 -11.43 -13.85
N ASP A 126 -20.90 -10.31 -14.03
CA ASP A 126 -22.36 -10.32 -14.22
C ASP A 126 -22.82 -11.03 -15.49
N ASN A 127 -21.94 -11.11 -16.50
CA ASN A 127 -22.21 -11.73 -17.80
C ASN A 127 -21.66 -13.17 -17.92
N VAL A 128 -21.13 -13.77 -16.85
CA VAL A 128 -20.57 -15.12 -16.86
C VAL A 128 -21.56 -16.10 -16.22
N GLU A 129 -22.43 -16.69 -17.03
CA GLU A 129 -23.45 -17.66 -16.58
C GLU A 129 -22.84 -18.93 -15.97
N ALA A 130 -21.67 -19.35 -16.41
CA ALA A 130 -20.97 -20.55 -15.93
C ALA A 130 -20.34 -20.39 -14.53
N LEU A 131 -20.34 -19.17 -13.97
CA LEU A 131 -19.82 -18.93 -12.61
C LEU A 131 -20.90 -19.29 -11.57
N SER A 132 -20.54 -20.15 -10.60
CA SER A 132 -21.50 -20.52 -9.55
C SER A 132 -21.92 -19.31 -8.70
N PRO A 133 -23.17 -19.30 -8.18
CA PRO A 133 -23.64 -18.22 -7.32
C PRO A 133 -22.74 -17.97 -6.10
N GLU A 134 -22.22 -19.04 -5.50
CA GLU A 134 -21.32 -18.97 -4.34
C GLU A 134 -20.00 -18.29 -4.71
N ARG A 135 -19.42 -18.67 -5.85
CA ARG A 135 -18.16 -18.07 -6.35
C ARG A 135 -18.39 -16.60 -6.70
N LYS A 136 -19.49 -16.29 -7.36
CA LYS A 136 -19.89 -14.91 -7.69
C LYS A 136 -20.03 -14.07 -6.43
N SER A 137 -20.74 -14.57 -5.40
CA SER A 137 -20.92 -13.89 -4.13
C SER A 137 -19.59 -13.61 -3.44
N LEU A 138 -18.72 -14.62 -3.35
CA LEU A 138 -17.40 -14.49 -2.73
C LEU A 138 -16.53 -13.45 -3.43
N ARG A 139 -16.43 -13.54 -4.77
CA ARG A 139 -15.59 -12.59 -5.54
C ARG A 139 -16.17 -11.17 -5.53
N THR A 140 -17.48 -11.02 -5.52
CA THR A 140 -18.12 -9.72 -5.30
C THR A 140 -17.69 -9.12 -3.95
N ALA A 141 -17.72 -9.90 -2.89
CA ALA A 141 -17.35 -9.43 -1.55
C ALA A 141 -15.86 -9.00 -1.47
N GLU A 142 -14.95 -9.75 -2.09
CA GLU A 142 -13.53 -9.36 -2.20
C GLU A 142 -13.37 -8.05 -2.97
N LEU A 143 -14.05 -7.90 -4.11
CA LEU A 143 -13.99 -6.69 -4.94
C LEU A 143 -14.57 -5.47 -4.21
N MET A 144 -15.64 -5.63 -3.43
CA MET A 144 -16.20 -4.57 -2.59
C MET A 144 -15.21 -4.11 -1.51
N PHE A 145 -14.50 -5.02 -0.85
CA PHE A 145 -13.43 -4.67 0.08
C PHE A 145 -12.33 -3.86 -0.62
N LEU A 146 -11.85 -4.33 -1.78
CA LEU A 146 -10.78 -3.65 -2.51
C LEU A 146 -11.19 -2.23 -2.92
N ARG A 147 -12.43 -2.05 -3.42
CA ARG A 147 -12.94 -0.71 -3.78
C ARG A 147 -13.02 0.19 -2.56
N ALA A 148 -13.56 -0.31 -1.46
CA ALA A 148 -13.61 0.44 -0.21
C ALA A 148 -12.21 0.84 0.27
N MET A 149 -11.23 -0.05 0.20
CA MET A 149 -9.86 0.22 0.58
C MET A 149 -9.22 1.28 -0.33
N PHE A 150 -9.38 1.21 -1.65
CA PHE A 150 -8.84 2.22 -2.57
C PHE A 150 -9.43 3.61 -2.29
N TYR A 151 -10.72 3.72 -2.10
CA TYR A 151 -11.35 4.99 -1.75
C TYR A 151 -10.94 5.48 -0.37
N PHE A 152 -10.87 4.62 0.63
CA PHE A 152 -10.45 5.01 1.97
C PHE A 152 -9.02 5.56 1.99
N GLU A 153 -8.10 4.92 1.27
CA GLU A 153 -6.73 5.42 1.12
C GLU A 153 -6.68 6.80 0.44
N SER A 154 -7.61 7.07 -0.47
CA SER A 154 -7.74 8.36 -1.13
C SER A 154 -8.37 9.43 -0.23
N ILE A 155 -9.41 9.05 0.52
CA ILE A 155 -10.08 9.93 1.49
C ILE A 155 -9.09 10.47 2.54
N LYS A 156 -8.15 9.64 2.99
CA LYS A 156 -7.12 10.08 3.96
C LYS A 156 -6.22 11.20 3.42
N VAL A 157 -6.06 11.30 2.11
CA VAL A 157 -5.19 12.29 1.45
C VAL A 157 -5.99 13.49 0.92
N PHE A 158 -7.13 13.25 0.28
CA PHE A 158 -7.89 14.26 -0.46
C PHE A 158 -9.19 14.69 0.24
N GLY A 159 -9.52 14.05 1.36
CA GLY A 159 -10.83 14.22 1.99
C GLY A 159 -11.93 13.42 1.28
N PRO A 160 -13.17 13.45 1.81
CA PRO A 160 -14.26 12.61 1.33
C PRO A 160 -14.99 13.17 0.08
N PHE A 161 -14.67 14.38 -0.36
CA PHE A 161 -15.28 15.02 -1.51
C PHE A 161 -14.49 14.73 -2.79
N ILE A 162 -14.45 13.45 -3.16
CA ILE A 162 -13.82 12.95 -4.39
C ILE A 162 -14.86 12.21 -5.23
N PRO A 163 -14.71 12.10 -6.57
CA PRO A 163 -15.65 11.37 -7.41
C PRO A 163 -15.77 9.90 -7.01
N TYR A 164 -16.99 9.42 -6.80
CA TYR A 164 -17.29 8.01 -6.54
C TYR A 164 -17.77 7.32 -7.81
N TYR A 165 -17.01 6.34 -8.28
CA TYR A 165 -17.32 5.50 -9.43
C TYR A 165 -17.62 4.09 -8.94
N ASP A 166 -18.80 3.58 -9.24
CA ASP A 166 -19.17 2.18 -9.06
C ASP A 166 -19.26 1.45 -10.41
N GLU A 167 -19.69 0.20 -10.37
CA GLU A 167 -19.83 -0.65 -11.54
C GLU A 167 -20.88 -0.16 -12.54
N THR A 168 -21.75 0.76 -12.15
CA THR A 168 -22.77 1.34 -13.02
C THR A 168 -22.25 2.52 -13.86
N ALA A 169 -21.07 3.03 -13.52
CA ALA A 169 -20.45 4.12 -14.26
C ALA A 169 -19.99 3.63 -15.64
N THR A 170 -20.41 4.31 -16.69
CA THR A 170 -20.05 4.03 -18.07
C THR A 170 -18.99 4.99 -18.59
N ASP A 171 -18.23 4.57 -19.60
CA ASP A 171 -17.26 5.45 -20.29
C ASP A 171 -17.92 6.68 -20.92
N ASN A 172 -19.26 6.66 -21.08
CA ASN A 172 -20.05 7.77 -21.64
C ASN A 172 -20.41 8.84 -20.58
N ASN A 173 -20.13 8.61 -19.28
CA ASN A 173 -20.31 9.61 -18.22
C ASN A 173 -18.98 9.91 -17.53
N PRO A 174 -18.04 10.62 -18.19
CA PRO A 174 -16.70 10.88 -17.66
C PRO A 174 -16.66 11.92 -16.54
N MET A 175 -17.79 12.58 -16.25
CA MET A 175 -17.87 13.72 -15.33
C MET A 175 -18.74 13.40 -14.13
N ILE A 176 -18.20 12.63 -13.18
CA ILE A 176 -18.78 12.49 -11.85
C ILE A 176 -18.23 13.62 -10.98
N HIS A 177 -19.14 14.43 -10.42
CA HIS A 177 -18.77 15.57 -9.59
C HIS A 177 -18.25 15.13 -8.22
N ASN A 178 -17.38 15.97 -7.64
CA ASN A 178 -16.83 15.81 -6.29
C ASN A 178 -17.56 16.71 -5.28
N ASP A 179 -18.86 16.89 -5.43
CA ASP A 179 -19.72 17.74 -4.62
C ASP A 179 -20.42 17.01 -3.46
N LYS A 180 -20.19 15.71 -3.35
CA LYS A 180 -20.78 14.86 -2.32
C LYS A 180 -19.71 14.18 -1.47
N ASP A 181 -19.99 14.06 -0.19
CA ASP A 181 -19.24 13.19 0.70
C ASP A 181 -19.54 11.73 0.34
N ILE A 182 -18.50 10.98 -0.06
CA ILE A 182 -18.62 9.59 -0.48
C ILE A 182 -18.44 8.59 0.67
N TYR A 183 -18.25 9.04 1.90
CA TYR A 183 -17.88 8.18 3.02
C TYR A 183 -18.91 7.06 3.25
N GLU A 184 -20.20 7.38 3.17
CA GLU A 184 -21.27 6.37 3.33
C GLU A 184 -21.29 5.36 2.17
N ASN A 185 -20.95 5.75 0.95
CA ASN A 185 -20.81 4.82 -0.18
C ASN A 185 -19.69 3.82 0.07
N VAL A 186 -18.55 4.32 0.59
CA VAL A 186 -17.39 3.48 0.90
C VAL A 186 -17.66 2.55 2.09
N LEU A 187 -18.40 3.02 3.11
CA LEU A 187 -18.88 2.17 4.20
C LEU A 187 -19.84 1.09 3.71
N ALA A 188 -20.74 1.42 2.78
CA ALA A 188 -21.65 0.45 2.19
C ALA A 188 -20.93 -0.67 1.40
N ASP A 189 -19.84 -0.34 0.70
CA ASP A 189 -19.01 -1.33 0.04
C ASP A 189 -18.35 -2.28 1.06
N VAL A 190 -17.80 -1.78 2.15
CA VAL A 190 -17.21 -2.65 3.17
C VAL A 190 -18.27 -3.50 3.90
N ASP A 191 -19.50 -3.00 4.03
CA ASP A 191 -20.60 -3.79 4.60
C ASP A 191 -21.04 -4.94 3.68
N LYS A 192 -21.06 -4.71 2.37
CA LYS A 192 -21.25 -5.79 1.39
C LYS A 192 -20.12 -6.82 1.47
N ALA A 193 -18.88 -6.38 1.64
CA ALA A 193 -17.74 -7.27 1.84
C ALA A 193 -17.94 -8.15 3.09
N ILE A 194 -18.27 -7.55 4.25
CA ILE A 194 -18.52 -8.29 5.50
C ILE A 194 -19.61 -9.33 5.35
N ALA A 195 -20.68 -9.02 4.61
CA ALA A 195 -21.80 -9.91 4.43
C ALA A 195 -21.49 -11.15 3.56
N GLY A 196 -20.50 -11.06 2.66
CA GLY A 196 -20.20 -12.13 1.70
C GLY A 196 -18.86 -12.86 1.93
N LEU A 197 -18.00 -12.37 2.83
CA LEU A 197 -16.69 -12.96 3.08
C LEU A 197 -16.76 -14.06 4.15
N PRO A 198 -16.05 -15.20 3.95
CA PRO A 198 -15.93 -16.24 4.97
C PRO A 198 -14.91 -15.86 6.06
N ASP A 199 -14.92 -16.62 7.14
CA ASP A 199 -13.96 -16.51 8.25
C ASP A 199 -12.51 -16.75 7.82
N THR A 200 -12.30 -17.66 6.86
CA THR A 200 -10.98 -18.02 6.32
C THR A 200 -11.11 -18.31 4.83
N GLN A 201 -10.02 -18.09 4.09
CA GLN A 201 -9.87 -18.51 2.70
C GLN A 201 -8.65 -19.42 2.54
N GLU A 202 -8.66 -20.28 1.53
CA GLU A 202 -7.60 -21.26 1.28
C GLU A 202 -6.31 -20.60 0.76
N GLU A 203 -6.45 -19.58 -0.09
CA GLU A 203 -5.32 -18.91 -0.72
C GLU A 203 -4.74 -17.84 0.19
N VAL A 204 -3.43 -17.82 0.29
CA VAL A 204 -2.66 -16.80 1.01
C VAL A 204 -2.92 -15.41 0.41
N GLY A 205 -3.10 -14.43 1.26
CA GLY A 205 -3.32 -13.03 0.85
C GLY A 205 -4.76 -12.70 0.45
N ARG A 206 -5.68 -13.70 0.37
CA ARG A 206 -7.11 -13.41 0.14
C ARG A 206 -7.75 -12.75 1.35
N ILE A 207 -8.65 -11.82 1.06
CA ILE A 207 -9.40 -11.07 2.07
C ILE A 207 -10.44 -11.97 2.72
N ASN A 208 -10.49 -12.00 4.05
CA ASN A 208 -11.53 -12.68 4.83
C ASN A 208 -12.41 -11.64 5.57
N VAL A 209 -13.43 -12.11 6.28
CA VAL A 209 -14.36 -11.22 6.98
C VAL A 209 -13.68 -10.38 8.07
N TRP A 210 -12.61 -10.89 8.68
CA TRP A 210 -11.88 -10.18 9.73
C TRP A 210 -11.10 -8.99 9.17
N ALA A 211 -10.52 -9.13 7.98
CA ALA A 211 -9.92 -8.02 7.26
C ALA A 211 -10.96 -6.93 6.95
N ALA A 212 -12.16 -7.31 6.50
CA ALA A 212 -13.22 -6.35 6.20
C ALA A 212 -13.74 -5.65 7.47
N LYS A 213 -13.91 -6.37 8.58
CA LYS A 213 -14.25 -5.78 9.89
C LYS A 213 -13.15 -4.83 10.38
N GLY A 214 -11.89 -5.20 10.24
CA GLY A 214 -10.75 -4.35 10.60
C GLY A 214 -10.73 -3.04 9.78
N LEU A 215 -10.95 -3.14 8.47
CA LEU A 215 -11.05 -1.96 7.60
C LEU A 215 -12.22 -1.07 8.01
N LYS A 216 -13.42 -1.64 8.26
CA LYS A 216 -14.59 -0.88 8.72
C LYS A 216 -14.32 -0.15 10.02
N ALA A 217 -13.73 -0.82 11.01
CA ALA A 217 -13.39 -0.20 12.27
C ALA A 217 -12.43 0.99 12.08
N LYS A 218 -11.37 0.82 11.26
CA LYS A 218 -10.43 1.89 10.92
C LYS A 218 -11.11 3.08 10.23
N MET A 219 -12.04 2.82 9.33
CA MET A 219 -12.86 3.86 8.68
C MET A 219 -13.72 4.63 9.68
N LEU A 220 -14.47 3.93 10.54
CA LEU A 220 -15.32 4.55 11.56
C LEU A 220 -14.51 5.42 12.52
N MET A 221 -13.33 4.99 12.90
CA MET A 221 -12.42 5.76 13.75
C MET A 221 -11.90 7.01 13.05
N GLN A 222 -11.50 6.91 11.77
CA GLN A 222 -11.11 8.06 10.95
C GLN A 222 -12.25 9.09 10.85
N LYS A 223 -13.50 8.63 10.82
CA LYS A 223 -14.71 9.47 10.84
C LYS A 223 -14.98 10.07 12.23
N GLY A 224 -14.33 9.57 13.29
CA GLY A 224 -14.56 9.96 14.68
C GLY A 224 -15.66 9.17 15.38
N ASP A 225 -16.23 8.14 14.75
CA ASP A 225 -17.28 7.29 15.34
C ASP A 225 -16.65 6.10 16.11
N MET A 226 -16.05 6.43 17.25
CA MET A 226 -15.45 5.44 18.14
C MET A 226 -16.49 4.49 18.75
N ALA A 227 -17.72 4.96 18.93
CA ALA A 227 -18.81 4.16 19.52
C ALA A 227 -19.20 3.01 18.60
N ALA A 228 -19.25 3.25 17.28
CA ALA A 228 -19.53 2.22 16.29
C ALA A 228 -18.32 1.31 16.03
N ALA A 229 -17.09 1.82 16.12
CA ALA A 229 -15.87 1.04 15.91
C ALA A 229 -15.64 0.01 17.04
N LYS A 230 -15.86 0.38 18.30
CA LYS A 230 -15.54 -0.42 19.47
C LYS A 230 -16.10 -1.85 19.47
N PRO A 231 -17.40 -2.10 19.19
CA PRO A 231 -17.93 -3.47 19.16
C PRO A 231 -17.30 -4.31 18.02
N ILE A 232 -16.95 -3.71 16.91
CA ILE A 232 -16.29 -4.41 15.79
C ILE A 232 -14.87 -4.82 16.20
N LEU A 233 -14.12 -3.92 16.82
CA LEU A 233 -12.77 -4.22 17.34
C LEU A 233 -12.82 -5.30 18.40
N LYS A 234 -13.81 -5.25 19.32
CA LYS A 234 -13.98 -6.29 20.33
C LYS A 234 -14.26 -7.65 19.70
N ASP A 235 -15.17 -7.73 18.73
CA ASP A 235 -15.48 -8.99 18.04
C ASP A 235 -14.23 -9.53 17.30
N LEU A 236 -13.45 -8.65 16.68
CA LEU A 236 -12.20 -9.01 16.01
C LEU A 236 -11.18 -9.61 16.98
N LEU A 237 -11.00 -9.00 18.16
CA LEU A 237 -10.08 -9.51 19.19
C LEU A 237 -10.57 -10.81 19.83
N ASP A 238 -11.88 -10.93 20.08
CA ASP A 238 -12.46 -12.09 20.74
C ASP A 238 -12.56 -13.33 19.83
N ASN A 239 -12.85 -13.14 18.54
CA ASN A 239 -13.24 -14.21 17.61
C ASN A 239 -12.37 -14.29 16.37
N GLY A 240 -11.62 -13.26 16.05
CA GLY A 240 -10.87 -13.14 14.81
C GLY A 240 -9.71 -14.13 14.68
N LYS A 241 -9.41 -14.46 13.43
CA LYS A 241 -8.33 -15.38 13.05
C LYS A 241 -7.79 -15.08 11.65
N THR A 242 -6.57 -15.47 11.41
CA THR A 242 -5.94 -15.44 10.09
C THR A 242 -6.58 -16.47 9.15
N ASN A 243 -6.24 -16.42 7.85
CA ASN A 243 -6.64 -17.46 6.89
C ASN A 243 -6.07 -18.85 7.24
N ALA A 244 -4.93 -18.91 7.93
CA ALA A 244 -4.38 -20.15 8.47
C ALA A 244 -5.08 -20.65 9.75
N GLY A 245 -6.11 -19.97 10.22
CA GLY A 245 -6.86 -20.33 11.43
C GLY A 245 -6.19 -19.92 12.74
N ILE A 246 -5.10 -19.16 12.71
CA ILE A 246 -4.39 -18.67 13.89
C ILE A 246 -5.26 -17.57 14.54
N ARG A 247 -5.60 -17.74 15.83
CA ARG A 247 -6.32 -16.72 16.60
C ARG A 247 -5.51 -15.44 16.71
N PHE A 248 -6.17 -14.30 16.56
CA PHE A 248 -5.50 -13.01 16.72
C PHE A 248 -4.97 -12.82 18.14
N GLY A 249 -3.78 -12.24 18.22
CA GLY A 249 -3.07 -11.98 19.47
C GLY A 249 -1.74 -11.30 19.18
N LEU A 250 -1.09 -10.81 20.24
CA LEU A 250 0.24 -10.23 20.11
C LEU A 250 1.31 -11.31 19.95
N GLN A 251 2.35 -11.02 19.19
CA GLN A 251 3.55 -11.84 19.09
C GLN A 251 4.43 -11.66 20.32
N ASP A 252 5.04 -12.74 20.80
CA ASP A 252 5.99 -12.70 21.92
C ASP A 252 7.20 -11.83 21.62
N ASN A 253 7.61 -11.80 20.35
CA ASN A 253 8.70 -10.96 19.86
C ASN A 253 8.19 -10.01 18.77
N MET A 254 8.19 -8.72 19.08
CA MET A 254 7.72 -7.67 18.16
C MET A 254 8.45 -7.66 16.81
N SER A 255 9.74 -8.06 16.76
CA SER A 255 10.54 -8.04 15.53
C SER A 255 10.03 -9.01 14.45
N THR A 256 9.31 -10.06 14.84
CA THR A 256 8.75 -11.05 13.90
C THR A 256 7.68 -10.48 12.98
N ASN A 257 7.10 -9.33 13.32
CA ASN A 257 6.18 -8.60 12.46
C ASN A 257 6.86 -7.95 11.22
N TRP A 258 8.18 -7.97 11.17
CA TRP A 258 9.00 -7.46 10.06
C TRP A 258 10.10 -8.45 9.69
N ASP A 259 9.70 -9.70 9.51
CA ASP A 259 10.57 -10.83 9.17
C ASP A 259 9.80 -11.76 8.21
N THR A 260 10.36 -11.99 7.03
CA THR A 260 9.75 -12.81 5.96
C THR A 260 9.43 -14.25 6.40
N ASN A 261 10.12 -14.78 7.41
CA ASN A 261 9.82 -16.09 7.96
C ASN A 261 8.46 -16.16 8.66
N PHE A 262 7.92 -15.03 9.05
CA PHE A 262 6.64 -14.88 9.74
C PHE A 262 5.53 -14.31 8.84
N ASP A 263 5.81 -14.01 7.59
CA ASP A 263 4.81 -13.60 6.62
C ASP A 263 3.68 -14.64 6.56
N ASN A 264 2.42 -14.14 6.63
CA ASN A 264 1.20 -14.96 6.68
C ASN A 264 1.08 -15.91 7.89
N LYS A 265 1.98 -15.82 8.87
CA LYS A 265 1.99 -16.66 10.08
C LYS A 265 1.84 -15.85 11.37
N SER A 266 1.90 -14.53 11.30
CA SER A 266 1.77 -13.67 12.47
C SER A 266 0.34 -13.65 12.99
N ALA A 267 0.17 -13.93 14.28
CA ALA A 267 -1.11 -13.73 14.98
C ALA A 267 -1.54 -12.26 15.05
N GLU A 268 -0.61 -11.32 14.84
CA GLU A 268 -0.91 -9.89 14.80
C GLU A 268 -1.45 -9.43 13.45
N SER A 269 -1.30 -10.19 12.39
CA SER A 269 -1.68 -9.78 11.05
C SER A 269 -3.15 -10.03 10.77
N ILE A 270 -3.92 -8.95 10.65
CA ILE A 270 -5.32 -9.00 10.21
C ILE A 270 -5.39 -9.04 8.69
N PHE A 271 -4.58 -8.23 8.02
CA PHE A 271 -4.45 -8.20 6.57
C PHE A 271 -3.06 -7.74 6.15
N GLU A 272 -2.42 -8.50 5.28
CA GLU A 272 -1.08 -8.23 4.74
C GLU A 272 -1.12 -7.99 3.24
N LEU A 273 -0.33 -7.01 2.81
CA LEU A 273 0.02 -6.83 1.40
C LEU A 273 1.13 -7.84 1.08
N GLN A 274 0.90 -8.67 0.06
CA GLN A 274 1.79 -9.75 -0.33
C GLN A 274 2.86 -9.26 -1.31
N PHE A 275 4.13 -9.55 -1.02
CA PHE A 275 5.25 -9.21 -1.88
C PHE A 275 6.10 -10.44 -2.21
N SER A 276 6.70 -10.45 -3.39
CA SER A 276 7.63 -11.48 -3.85
C SER A 276 8.81 -10.82 -4.55
N VAL A 277 9.97 -11.49 -4.51
CA VAL A 277 11.18 -11.12 -5.25
C VAL A 277 11.56 -12.19 -6.28
N ASP A 278 10.62 -13.06 -6.63
CA ASP A 278 10.79 -14.04 -7.70
C ASP A 278 10.85 -13.36 -9.08
N ALA A 279 11.22 -14.14 -10.09
CA ALA A 279 11.41 -13.60 -11.45
C ALA A 279 10.19 -12.81 -11.93
N ASN A 280 10.40 -11.53 -12.23
CA ASN A 280 9.43 -10.53 -12.69
C ASN A 280 8.58 -9.84 -11.59
N ASP A 281 8.75 -10.18 -10.32
CA ASP A 281 8.08 -9.45 -9.23
C ASP A 281 8.96 -8.33 -8.69
N ASN A 282 8.32 -7.24 -8.28
CA ASN A 282 9.03 -6.02 -7.87
C ASN A 282 9.31 -5.96 -6.35
N GLY A 283 8.95 -6.99 -5.60
CA GLY A 283 9.04 -6.97 -4.15
C GLY A 283 8.33 -5.75 -3.57
N ASN A 284 8.77 -5.33 -2.40
CA ASN A 284 8.29 -4.10 -1.77
C ASN A 284 9.09 -2.89 -2.29
N SER A 285 8.98 -2.56 -3.57
CA SER A 285 9.74 -1.48 -4.19
C SER A 285 9.28 -0.09 -3.76
N GLY A 286 8.06 0.06 -3.22
CA GLY A 286 7.59 1.32 -2.61
C GLY A 286 8.43 1.79 -1.42
N MET A 287 9.16 0.86 -0.79
CA MET A 287 10.05 1.15 0.33
C MET A 287 11.54 1.19 -0.09
N SER A 288 11.86 0.97 -1.35
CA SER A 288 13.26 0.86 -1.80
C SER A 288 14.10 2.11 -1.61
N LEU A 289 13.48 3.29 -1.60
CA LEU A 289 14.15 4.55 -1.24
C LEU A 289 14.46 4.66 0.26
N CYS A 290 13.76 3.92 1.10
CA CYS A 290 13.76 4.06 2.55
C CYS A 290 14.81 3.17 3.23
N TYR A 291 15.78 2.65 2.49
CA TYR A 291 16.88 1.89 3.06
C TYR A 291 18.01 2.79 3.52
N PRO A 292 18.83 2.35 4.52
CA PRO A 292 20.06 3.03 4.87
C PRO A 292 20.97 3.27 3.66
N HIS A 293 21.67 4.39 3.67
CA HIS A 293 22.51 4.82 2.56
C HIS A 293 23.84 4.07 2.50
N ASN A 294 24.52 4.14 1.36
CA ASN A 294 25.89 3.75 1.09
C ASN A 294 26.26 2.33 1.55
N SER A 295 27.03 2.12 2.60
CA SER A 295 27.45 0.80 3.08
C SER A 295 26.35 0.07 3.88
N GLY A 296 25.22 0.68 4.09
CA GLY A 296 24.07 0.09 4.79
C GLY A 296 23.29 -0.93 3.97
N PRO A 297 22.34 -1.63 4.61
CA PRO A 297 21.41 -2.52 3.90
C PRO A 297 20.70 -1.77 2.77
N GLY A 298 20.76 -2.33 1.57
CA GLY A 298 20.16 -1.71 0.38
C GLY A 298 21.02 -0.65 -0.31
N GLY A 299 21.95 0.00 0.37
CA GLY A 299 22.90 0.94 -0.20
C GLY A 299 22.31 2.22 -0.78
N CYS A 300 21.01 2.43 -0.74
CA CYS A 300 20.23 3.56 -1.24
C CYS A 300 18.87 3.65 -0.54
N CYS A 301 18.36 4.81 -0.27
CA CYS A 301 18.83 6.13 -0.62
C CYS A 301 18.78 7.08 0.59
N GLY A 302 18.48 6.53 1.78
CA GLY A 302 18.44 7.28 3.02
C GLY A 302 17.23 8.19 3.16
N PHE A 303 16.08 7.80 2.56
CA PHE A 303 14.80 8.47 2.80
C PHE A 303 14.08 7.92 4.04
N TYR A 304 12.98 8.55 4.41
CA TYR A 304 12.11 8.15 5.51
C TYR A 304 12.84 8.01 6.84
N GLN A 305 13.72 8.96 7.11
CA GLN A 305 14.51 8.96 8.35
C GLN A 305 13.62 9.30 9.54
N PRO A 306 13.61 8.46 10.61
CA PRO A 306 12.85 8.75 11.82
C PRO A 306 13.16 10.15 12.35
N SER A 307 12.12 10.90 12.70
CA SER A 307 12.25 12.26 13.21
C SER A 307 12.70 12.26 14.67
N TYR A 308 13.26 13.38 15.12
CA TYR A 308 13.53 13.59 16.54
C TYR A 308 12.27 13.52 17.38
N GLU A 309 11.13 13.97 16.87
CA GLU A 309 9.84 13.91 17.56
C GLU A 309 9.45 12.45 17.82
N LEU A 310 9.50 11.59 16.80
CA LEU A 310 9.24 10.15 16.98
C LEU A 310 10.19 9.56 18.02
N VAL A 311 11.49 9.76 17.89
CA VAL A 311 12.46 9.13 18.78
C VAL A 311 12.29 9.63 20.23
N ASN A 312 12.07 10.92 20.43
CA ASN A 312 11.89 11.48 21.77
C ASN A 312 10.56 11.06 22.40
N SER A 313 9.53 10.74 21.62
CA SER A 313 8.27 10.20 22.16
C SER A 313 8.44 8.84 22.84
N TYR A 314 9.53 8.13 22.59
CA TYR A 314 9.90 6.88 23.28
C TYR A 314 10.62 7.11 24.62
N GLN A 315 10.89 8.34 25.02
CA GLN A 315 11.47 8.59 26.34
C GLN A 315 10.51 8.14 27.45
N VAL A 316 11.08 7.62 28.52
CA VAL A 316 10.34 7.14 29.69
C VAL A 316 10.77 7.85 30.95
N ASP A 317 9.90 7.85 31.96
CA ASP A 317 10.19 8.34 33.29
C ASP A 317 11.06 7.37 34.10
N ALA A 318 11.33 7.69 35.35
CA ALA A 318 12.13 6.87 36.25
C ALA A 318 11.51 5.48 36.56
N ASN A 319 10.23 5.31 36.29
CA ASN A 319 9.49 4.05 36.45
C ASN A 319 9.37 3.26 35.15
N GLY A 320 9.93 3.77 34.03
CA GLY A 320 9.82 3.18 32.71
C GLY A 320 8.48 3.44 32.00
N LEU A 321 7.70 4.43 32.45
CA LEU A 321 6.42 4.79 31.86
C LEU A 321 6.58 5.91 30.80
N PRO A 322 5.82 5.87 29.69
CA PRO A 322 5.89 6.87 28.64
C PRO A 322 5.32 8.22 29.11
N TYR A 323 5.82 9.29 28.51
CA TYR A 323 5.31 10.65 28.71
C TYR A 323 4.11 10.91 27.80
N LEU A 324 2.91 10.62 28.28
CA LEU A 324 1.69 10.62 27.47
C LEU A 324 1.19 12.02 27.04
N ASN A 325 1.60 13.07 27.75
CA ASN A 325 1.16 14.45 27.44
C ASN A 325 2.25 15.28 26.75
N GLY A 326 3.28 14.62 26.21
CA GLY A 326 4.36 15.28 25.47
C GLY A 326 5.42 15.96 26.35
N GLU A 327 5.53 15.58 27.65
CA GLU A 327 6.51 16.12 28.59
C GLU A 327 7.96 15.91 28.12
N TYR A 328 8.21 14.89 27.28
CA TYR A 328 9.52 14.63 26.66
C TYR A 328 10.04 15.83 25.86
N ARG A 329 9.16 16.68 25.31
CA ARG A 329 9.57 17.88 24.54
C ARG A 329 10.30 18.92 25.37
N ALA A 330 10.12 18.92 26.69
CA ALA A 330 10.81 19.78 27.62
C ALA A 330 12.08 19.15 28.21
N LYS A 331 12.44 17.94 27.78
CA LYS A 331 13.60 17.18 28.28
C LYS A 331 14.76 17.22 27.26
N PRO A 332 15.98 16.84 27.67
CA PRO A 332 17.07 16.62 26.75
C PRO A 332 16.67 15.65 25.64
N SER A 333 17.07 15.96 24.40
CA SER A 333 16.72 15.12 23.25
C SER A 333 17.64 13.90 23.16
N VAL A 334 17.07 12.77 22.80
CA VAL A 334 17.83 11.61 22.34
C VAL A 334 18.47 12.00 21.00
N THR A 335 19.79 12.16 21.01
CA THR A 335 20.53 12.60 19.83
C THR A 335 21.95 12.03 19.85
N ASN A 336 22.77 12.38 18.87
CA ASN A 336 24.19 12.10 18.88
C ASN A 336 24.93 13.02 19.86
N LYS A 337 26.08 12.57 20.34
CA LYS A 337 26.98 13.41 21.15
C LYS A 337 27.55 14.61 20.38
N ASP A 338 27.59 14.49 19.07
CA ASP A 338 28.04 15.54 18.15
C ASP A 338 26.87 15.81 17.19
N GLU A 339 26.13 16.88 17.43
CA GLU A 339 24.90 17.21 16.69
C GLU A 339 25.14 17.50 15.21
N ASP A 340 26.37 17.98 14.87
CA ASP A 340 26.73 18.30 13.49
C ASP A 340 27.18 17.08 12.68
N LYS A 341 27.39 15.94 13.33
CA LYS A 341 27.91 14.71 12.71
C LYS A 341 27.16 13.50 13.15
N VAL A 342 27.09 12.52 12.26
CA VAL A 342 26.62 11.20 12.63
C VAL A 342 27.67 10.54 13.52
N SER A 343 27.40 10.45 14.80
CA SER A 343 28.26 9.83 15.82
C SER A 343 27.45 8.89 16.70
N VAL A 344 28.11 8.17 17.63
CA VAL A 344 27.44 7.28 18.56
C VAL A 344 26.40 8.03 19.39
N ASN A 345 25.18 7.50 19.46
CA ASN A 345 24.09 8.12 20.21
C ASN A 345 24.40 8.23 21.71
N ASP A 346 23.89 9.27 22.32
CA ASP A 346 23.89 9.38 23.76
C ASP A 346 22.81 8.45 24.35
N ASN A 347 23.27 7.37 25.00
CA ASN A 347 22.42 6.38 25.65
C ASN A 347 22.14 6.68 27.11
N SER A 348 22.46 7.89 27.60
CA SER A 348 22.14 8.30 28.98
C SER A 348 20.65 8.57 29.23
N ILE A 349 19.90 8.81 28.16
CA ILE A 349 18.46 9.05 28.20
C ILE A 349 17.71 7.72 28.14
N ALA A 350 16.89 7.45 29.17
CA ALA A 350 16.06 6.25 29.22
C ALA A 350 14.95 6.30 28.15
N VAL A 351 14.85 5.23 27.37
CA VAL A 351 13.83 5.06 26.33
C VAL A 351 13.17 3.70 26.45
N ASP A 352 11.95 3.61 25.96
CA ASP A 352 11.25 2.34 25.77
C ASP A 352 12.05 1.45 24.81
N PRO A 353 12.35 0.19 25.14
CA PRO A 353 13.17 -0.69 24.31
C PRO A 353 12.55 -0.96 22.92
N ARG A 354 11.26 -0.73 22.73
CA ARG A 354 10.61 -0.83 21.42
C ARG A 354 11.15 0.16 20.39
N LEU A 355 11.81 1.25 20.83
CA LEU A 355 12.49 2.19 19.95
C LEU A 355 13.48 1.46 19.04
N ASP A 356 14.29 0.56 19.58
CA ASP A 356 15.35 -0.12 18.84
C ASP A 356 14.88 -1.21 17.87
N PHE A 357 13.59 -1.57 17.93
CA PHE A 357 12.94 -2.35 16.86
C PHE A 357 12.51 -1.48 15.67
N ALA A 358 12.17 -0.22 15.93
CA ALA A 358 11.62 0.69 14.93
C ALA A 358 12.69 1.55 14.24
N VAL A 359 13.71 1.97 15.01
CA VAL A 359 14.68 3.00 14.65
C VAL A 359 16.09 2.45 14.73
N GLY A 360 16.88 2.69 13.68
CA GLY A 360 18.31 2.45 13.69
C GLY A 360 19.05 3.62 14.34
N ARG A 361 19.92 3.31 15.32
CA ARG A 361 20.74 4.27 16.05
C ARG A 361 22.19 3.81 16.05
N LEU A 362 23.13 4.75 15.93
CA LEU A 362 24.56 4.43 16.04
C LEU A 362 24.90 3.89 17.43
N GLY A 363 25.73 2.85 17.48
CA GLY A 363 26.11 2.17 18.70
C GLY A 363 25.12 1.12 19.19
N ILE A 364 23.98 0.94 18.51
CA ILE A 364 22.98 -0.10 18.77
C ILE A 364 22.94 -1.05 17.58
N PRO A 365 22.93 -2.39 17.78
CA PRO A 365 22.88 -3.35 16.68
C PRO A 365 21.64 -3.14 15.79
N TYR A 366 21.88 -3.16 14.50
CA TYR A 366 20.85 -2.99 13.47
C TYR A 366 20.48 -4.36 12.89
N LYS A 367 19.44 -4.98 13.45
CA LYS A 367 19.10 -6.38 13.14
C LYS A 367 20.38 -7.26 13.26
N ASP A 368 20.66 -8.08 12.30
CA ASP A 368 21.84 -8.95 12.18
C ASP A 368 22.96 -8.37 11.29
N TRP A 369 22.82 -7.09 10.88
CA TRP A 369 23.87 -6.37 10.12
C TRP A 369 25.04 -5.85 10.97
N GLY A 370 24.96 -5.96 12.29
CA GLY A 370 25.94 -5.41 13.22
C GLY A 370 25.68 -3.97 13.58
N LEU A 371 26.74 -3.23 13.90
CA LEU A 371 26.62 -1.81 14.25
C LEU A 371 26.52 -0.96 12.98
N PRO A 372 25.60 0.00 12.91
CA PRO A 372 25.52 0.94 11.80
C PRO A 372 26.79 1.77 11.66
N ALA A 373 27.19 2.03 10.43
CA ALA A 373 28.24 3.00 10.12
C ALA A 373 27.64 4.40 9.91
N THR A 374 28.48 5.42 10.03
CA THR A 374 28.05 6.83 9.92
C THR A 374 27.57 7.20 8.53
N ASP A 375 28.05 6.51 7.49
CA ASP A 375 27.69 6.70 6.09
C ASP A 375 26.31 6.11 5.71
N TRP A 376 25.64 5.42 6.66
CA TRP A 376 24.26 4.95 6.49
C TRP A 376 23.23 6.08 6.51
N VAL A 377 23.62 7.25 7.02
CA VAL A 377 22.87 8.51 6.93
C VAL A 377 23.51 9.38 5.86
N ARG A 378 22.77 9.72 4.82
CA ARG A 378 23.30 10.46 3.68
C ARG A 378 23.61 11.92 4.02
N ASN A 379 22.67 12.60 4.65
CA ASN A 379 22.79 14.00 5.05
C ASN A 379 22.09 14.23 6.39
N PRO A 380 22.85 14.24 7.52
CA PRO A 380 22.27 14.37 8.85
C PRO A 380 21.63 15.74 9.10
N VAL A 381 22.10 16.78 8.41
CA VAL A 381 21.53 18.14 8.53
C VAL A 381 20.13 18.19 7.87
N ASN A 382 19.91 17.43 6.80
CA ASN A 382 18.64 17.40 6.08
C ASN A 382 17.63 16.44 6.69
N GLY A 383 18.04 15.23 7.07
CA GLY A 383 17.14 14.15 7.46
C GLY A 383 17.24 13.71 8.92
N GLY A 384 18.13 14.31 9.71
CA GLY A 384 18.43 13.82 11.05
C GLY A 384 19.44 12.66 11.03
N VAL A 385 19.64 12.06 12.20
CA VAL A 385 20.72 11.09 12.45
C VAL A 385 20.25 9.66 12.63
N PHE A 386 18.95 9.45 12.54
CA PHE A 386 18.33 8.14 12.73
C PHE A 386 18.06 7.46 11.40
N MET A 387 17.95 6.14 11.42
CA MET A 387 17.75 5.31 10.24
C MET A 387 16.43 4.54 10.35
N PRO A 388 15.66 4.38 9.26
CA PRO A 388 14.52 3.48 9.25
C PRO A 388 14.98 2.04 9.50
N LYS A 389 14.15 1.20 10.16
CA LYS A 389 14.56 -0.17 10.51
C LYS A 389 13.48 -1.22 10.24
N LYS A 390 12.21 -0.89 10.45
CA LYS A 390 11.11 -1.85 10.38
C LYS A 390 11.04 -2.61 9.04
N HIS A 391 10.99 -1.90 7.93
CA HIS A 391 10.81 -2.47 6.59
C HIS A 391 12.12 -2.76 5.86
N VAL A 392 13.23 -2.70 6.57
CA VAL A 392 14.53 -3.06 6.02
C VAL A 392 14.77 -4.54 6.29
N TYR A 393 15.12 -5.29 5.26
CA TYR A 393 15.43 -6.72 5.37
C TYR A 393 16.67 -6.98 6.25
N SER A 394 16.71 -8.12 6.88
CA SER A 394 17.87 -8.61 7.64
C SER A 394 18.98 -9.10 6.70
N LYS A 395 20.18 -9.30 7.25
CA LYS A 395 21.27 -9.92 6.50
C LYS A 395 20.93 -11.37 6.12
N ALA A 396 20.30 -12.11 7.02
CA ALA A 396 19.85 -13.47 6.76
C ALA A 396 18.82 -13.52 5.61
N GLU A 397 17.88 -12.59 5.55
CA GLU A 397 16.94 -12.45 4.43
C GLU A 397 17.64 -12.08 3.12
N SER A 398 18.67 -11.23 3.17
CA SER A 398 19.50 -10.90 2.01
C SER A 398 20.27 -12.11 1.51
N ASP A 399 20.93 -12.86 2.43
CA ASP A 399 21.67 -14.08 2.11
C ASP A 399 20.75 -15.18 1.53
N ALA A 400 19.49 -15.23 1.97
CA ALA A 400 18.46 -16.10 1.42
C ALA A 400 17.87 -15.62 0.08
N GLY A 401 18.26 -14.44 -0.39
CA GLY A 401 17.75 -13.84 -1.62
C GLY A 401 16.34 -13.26 -1.53
N LEU A 402 15.84 -13.01 -0.33
CA LEU A 402 14.53 -12.41 -0.06
C LEU A 402 14.57 -10.89 0.08
N GLY A 403 15.76 -10.30 0.08
CA GLY A 403 15.99 -8.86 0.12
C GLY A 403 17.27 -8.47 -0.61
N GLY A 404 17.40 -7.19 -0.98
CA GLY A 404 18.61 -6.68 -1.60
C GLY A 404 18.76 -6.98 -3.09
N LYS A 405 17.78 -7.61 -3.73
CA LYS A 405 17.81 -7.83 -5.18
C LYS A 405 17.37 -6.57 -5.91
N SER A 406 18.16 -6.17 -6.92
CA SER A 406 17.73 -5.19 -7.89
C SER A 406 16.80 -5.85 -8.90
N PHE A 407 15.63 -5.27 -9.12
CA PHE A 407 14.67 -5.76 -10.11
C PHE A 407 15.06 -5.32 -11.53
N SER A 408 14.49 -6.00 -12.53
CA SER A 408 14.65 -5.61 -13.93
C SER A 408 14.26 -4.14 -14.12
N GLY A 409 15.26 -3.29 -14.39
CA GLY A 409 15.10 -1.83 -14.52
C GLY A 409 15.09 -1.04 -13.21
N GLY A 410 15.14 -1.70 -12.04
CA GLY A 410 15.25 -1.04 -10.75
C GLY A 410 16.71 -0.81 -10.35
N TRP A 411 17.04 0.39 -9.92
CA TRP A 411 18.36 0.75 -9.41
C TRP A 411 18.43 0.64 -7.87
N ALA A 412 17.29 0.53 -7.21
CA ALA A 412 17.20 0.36 -5.76
C ALA A 412 16.66 -1.03 -5.42
N PRO A 413 17.18 -1.68 -4.37
CA PRO A 413 16.79 -3.04 -4.01
C PRO A 413 15.41 -3.09 -3.39
N GLY A 414 14.73 -4.23 -3.52
CA GLY A 414 13.45 -4.52 -2.89
C GLY A 414 13.54 -5.68 -1.89
N SER A 415 12.39 -6.01 -1.31
CA SER A 415 12.25 -7.09 -0.32
C SER A 415 10.97 -7.89 -0.57
N ALA A 416 11.00 -9.19 -0.29
CA ALA A 416 9.83 -10.05 -0.27
C ALA A 416 8.95 -9.84 0.98
N MET A 417 9.40 -9.02 1.94
CA MET A 417 8.70 -8.82 3.20
C MET A 417 7.31 -8.25 3.00
N ASN A 418 6.30 -8.96 3.50
CA ASN A 418 4.93 -8.49 3.53
C ASN A 418 4.74 -7.28 4.44
N ILE A 419 3.72 -6.50 4.16
CA ILE A 419 3.36 -5.34 4.97
C ILE A 419 2.01 -5.55 5.61
N GLN A 420 1.95 -5.55 6.93
CA GLN A 420 0.70 -5.59 7.69
C GLN A 420 -0.04 -4.26 7.51
N TYR A 421 -1.05 -4.26 6.65
CA TYR A 421 -1.93 -3.10 6.44
C TYR A 421 -2.90 -2.89 7.60
N LEU A 422 -3.41 -4.00 8.16
CA LEU A 422 -4.24 -4.02 9.35
C LEU A 422 -3.62 -4.96 10.37
N SER A 423 -3.48 -4.50 11.61
CA SER A 423 -2.81 -5.22 12.69
C SER A 423 -3.65 -5.27 13.96
N VAL A 424 -3.52 -6.37 14.70
CA VAL A 424 -4.15 -6.57 16.01
C VAL A 424 -3.69 -5.52 17.03
N ARG A 425 -2.42 -5.12 17.00
CA ARG A 425 -1.91 -4.09 17.92
C ARG A 425 -2.62 -2.75 17.72
N ASP A 426 -2.95 -2.38 16.46
CA ASP A 426 -3.74 -1.20 16.19
C ASP A 426 -5.14 -1.34 16.80
N ALA A 427 -5.76 -2.51 16.63
CA ALA A 427 -7.08 -2.80 17.19
C ALA A 427 -7.11 -2.81 18.73
N MET A 428 -6.00 -3.13 19.38
CA MET A 428 -5.90 -3.14 20.86
C MET A 428 -5.63 -1.77 21.45
N LEU A 429 -5.01 -0.86 20.71
CA LEU A 429 -4.73 0.51 21.15
C LEU A 429 -5.96 1.43 21.07
N LEU A 430 -7.00 0.97 20.44
CA LEU A 430 -8.19 1.72 20.09
C LEU A 430 -9.41 1.24 20.89
#